data_401fd8161a35eedba4e54fcc2d3d7e25
#
_entry.id   401fd8161a35eedba4e54fcc2d3d7e25
#
_cell.length_a   1.000
_cell.length_b   1.000
_cell.length_c   1.000
_cell.angle_alpha   90.00
_cell.angle_beta   90.00
_cell.angle_gamma   90.00
#
_symmetry.space_group_name_H-M   'P 1'
#
loop_
_entity.id
_entity.type
_entity.pdbx_description
1 polymer ?
#
loop_
_entity_poly.entity_id
_entity_poly.type
_entity_poly.pdbx_seq_one_letter_code
_entity_poly.pdbx_strand_id
1 'polypeptide(L)'
;MILLKNVRPYDKSADVQDILICGRDIIEIAPNIDVPERLIEQTIDGEGLVAAPGYIDQHVHITGGGGEGGFSNQVPPLKLSQLVDAGVTTVVGLLGTDGTTRSVANLVAKTKAFNEEGWTADCLTGSYWYPTHTLTGSVTDDITFIQEIIGVKVAISDHRGSGITKEELTRLGHAARMGGMLSGKAGIVHLHTGSGEEELRKIIDIVKTSDLPVSVFRPTHLSRHMDQAVEFASLGGYIDFTAGTNPSYVAGILNTAFSRAPKDRVTLSSDGNGSLPMWNEKKELIGITAGRVSADHDVICAMVNEFGYKYSDAIRVLTENPAKALKLYPYKGLLAVGSCADILLLSDALAIDTVIANGK
;
A
#
# COMPACT_ATOMS: atom_id res chain seq x y z
N MET A 1 4.13 0.39 -28.96
CA MET A 1 5.13 -0.01 -27.95
C MET A 1 5.88 1.22 -27.47
N ILE A 2 6.34 1.21 -26.20
CA ILE A 2 7.26 2.23 -25.68
C ILE A 2 8.62 1.58 -25.51
N LEU A 3 9.67 2.26 -25.96
CA LEU A 3 11.06 1.86 -25.76
C LEU A 3 11.70 2.82 -24.76
N LEU A 4 11.97 2.32 -23.55
CA LEU A 4 12.71 3.04 -22.52
C LEU A 4 14.19 2.66 -22.66
N LYS A 5 15.04 3.62 -22.95
CA LYS A 5 16.46 3.41 -23.23
C LYS A 5 17.34 3.89 -22.09
N ASN A 6 18.51 3.33 -22.01
CA ASN A 6 19.61 3.84 -21.19
C ASN A 6 19.27 3.96 -19.69
N VAL A 7 18.58 2.96 -19.10
CA VAL A 7 18.28 2.95 -17.66
C VAL A 7 19.14 1.95 -16.89
N ARG A 8 19.30 2.14 -15.60
CA ARG A 8 20.03 1.24 -14.69
C ARG A 8 19.04 0.53 -13.75
N PRO A 9 18.75 -0.77 -13.96
CA PRO A 9 17.78 -1.48 -13.13
C PRO A 9 18.19 -1.55 -11.66
N TYR A 10 17.35 -1.08 -10.76
CA TYR A 10 17.43 -1.14 -9.31
C TYR A 10 18.63 -0.43 -8.63
N ASP A 11 19.74 -0.20 -9.30
CA ASP A 11 20.96 0.32 -8.68
C ASP A 11 21.73 1.23 -9.63
N LYS A 12 22.26 2.32 -9.11
CA LYS A 12 23.08 3.28 -9.89
C LYS A 12 24.39 2.68 -10.42
N SER A 13 24.83 1.56 -9.87
CA SER A 13 26.01 0.83 -10.34
C SER A 13 25.68 -0.32 -11.31
N ALA A 14 24.40 -0.54 -11.61
CA ALA A 14 23.99 -1.56 -12.56
C ALA A 14 24.39 -1.18 -14.00
N ASP A 15 24.59 -2.19 -14.82
CA ASP A 15 24.81 -1.99 -16.26
C ASP A 15 23.55 -1.36 -16.90
N VAL A 16 23.80 -0.49 -17.87
CA VAL A 16 22.73 0.18 -18.62
C VAL A 16 21.95 -0.84 -19.45
N GLN A 17 20.63 -0.75 -19.40
CA GLN A 17 19.68 -1.61 -20.11
C GLN A 17 18.65 -0.76 -20.82
N ASP A 18 18.05 -1.35 -21.85
CA ASP A 18 16.80 -0.87 -22.46
C ASP A 18 15.64 -1.72 -21.93
N ILE A 19 14.44 -1.16 -21.87
CA ILE A 19 13.20 -1.85 -21.49
C ILE A 19 12.17 -1.62 -22.58
N LEU A 20 11.65 -2.71 -23.16
CA LEU A 20 10.58 -2.66 -24.14
C LEU A 20 9.23 -2.95 -23.47
N ILE A 21 8.29 -2.02 -23.68
CA ILE A 21 6.94 -2.08 -23.12
C ILE A 21 5.94 -2.26 -24.26
N CYS A 22 5.05 -3.23 -24.12
CA CYS A 22 3.94 -3.45 -25.05
C CYS A 22 2.61 -3.49 -24.28
N GLY A 23 1.76 -2.51 -24.53
CA GLY A 23 0.55 -2.34 -23.75
C GLY A 23 0.88 -2.07 -22.29
N ARG A 24 0.52 -3.00 -21.40
CA ARG A 24 0.77 -2.88 -19.95
C ARG A 24 1.97 -3.68 -19.48
N ASP A 25 2.64 -4.42 -20.34
CA ASP A 25 3.62 -5.43 -19.95
C ASP A 25 5.04 -5.06 -20.37
N ILE A 26 6.01 -5.37 -19.54
CA ILE A 26 7.42 -5.40 -19.89
C ILE A 26 7.66 -6.67 -20.69
N ILE A 27 8.07 -6.53 -21.95
CA ILE A 27 8.26 -7.69 -22.83
C ILE A 27 9.72 -8.04 -23.07
N GLU A 28 10.65 -7.09 -22.82
CA GLU A 28 12.09 -7.33 -22.94
C GLU A 28 12.87 -6.36 -22.06
N ILE A 29 13.98 -6.82 -21.48
CA ILE A 29 15.01 -6.02 -20.81
C ILE A 29 16.35 -6.52 -21.31
N ALA A 30 17.12 -5.66 -22.02
CA ALA A 30 18.41 -6.03 -22.60
C ALA A 30 19.31 -4.80 -22.76
N PRO A 31 20.65 -4.96 -22.88
CA PRO A 31 21.59 -3.84 -23.07
C PRO A 31 21.34 -2.98 -24.31
N ASN A 32 20.73 -3.57 -25.32
CA ASN A 32 20.34 -2.88 -26.55
C ASN A 32 19.17 -3.65 -27.18
N ILE A 33 18.05 -2.99 -27.35
CA ILE A 33 16.86 -3.58 -27.95
C ILE A 33 16.66 -3.00 -29.35
N ASP A 34 16.73 -3.85 -30.38
CA ASP A 34 16.49 -3.49 -31.77
C ASP A 34 15.05 -3.83 -32.17
N VAL A 35 14.24 -2.80 -32.31
CA VAL A 35 12.82 -2.91 -32.71
C VAL A 35 12.57 -1.97 -33.88
N PRO A 36 11.85 -2.43 -34.95
CA PRO A 36 11.48 -1.57 -36.06
C PRO A 36 10.76 -0.30 -35.58
N GLU A 37 11.26 0.88 -35.96
CA GLU A 37 10.73 2.20 -35.56
C GLU A 37 9.20 2.31 -35.72
N ARG A 38 8.64 1.71 -36.82
CA ARG A 38 7.20 1.72 -37.05
C ARG A 38 6.34 1.06 -35.97
N LEU A 39 6.94 0.29 -35.07
CA LEU A 39 6.28 -0.37 -33.94
C LEU A 39 6.43 0.42 -32.64
N ILE A 40 7.30 1.42 -32.63
CA ILE A 40 7.56 2.27 -31.46
C ILE A 40 6.66 3.51 -31.57
N GLU A 41 5.79 3.68 -30.61
CA GLU A 41 4.95 4.85 -30.42
C GLU A 41 5.72 5.99 -29.76
N GLN A 42 6.55 5.63 -28.77
CA GLN A 42 7.35 6.57 -28.00
C GLN A 42 8.69 5.95 -27.61
N THR A 43 9.75 6.73 -27.71
CA THR A 43 11.05 6.43 -27.10
C THR A 43 11.31 7.42 -25.98
N ILE A 44 11.65 6.89 -24.79
CA ILE A 44 12.04 7.66 -23.61
C ILE A 44 13.50 7.33 -23.34
N ASP A 45 14.37 8.34 -23.35
CA ASP A 45 15.76 8.16 -22.94
C ASP A 45 15.86 8.39 -21.43
N GLY A 46 16.26 7.38 -20.70
CA GLY A 46 16.42 7.44 -19.25
C GLY A 46 17.75 8.06 -18.82
N GLU A 47 18.64 8.45 -19.74
CA GLU A 47 19.90 9.18 -19.47
C GLU A 47 20.73 8.57 -18.34
N GLY A 48 20.62 7.27 -18.12
CA GLY A 48 21.27 6.55 -17.03
C GLY A 48 20.58 6.69 -15.66
N LEU A 49 19.34 7.13 -15.61
CA LEU A 49 18.54 7.11 -14.38
C LEU A 49 18.32 5.67 -13.86
N VAL A 50 18.09 5.54 -12.57
CA VAL A 50 17.79 4.25 -11.94
C VAL A 50 16.32 3.90 -12.23
N ALA A 51 16.10 2.75 -12.84
CA ALA A 51 14.76 2.21 -13.06
C ALA A 51 14.38 1.24 -11.93
N ALA A 52 13.20 1.43 -11.34
CA ALA A 52 12.68 0.59 -10.27
C ALA A 52 11.18 0.31 -10.48
N PRO A 53 10.62 -0.73 -9.84
CA PRO A 53 9.18 -0.93 -9.85
C PRO A 53 8.44 0.24 -9.21
N GLY A 54 7.27 0.60 -9.76
CA GLY A 54 6.37 1.54 -9.13
C GLY A 54 5.90 1.07 -7.76
N TYR A 55 5.67 2.03 -6.86
CA TYR A 55 5.26 1.74 -5.48
C TYR A 55 3.81 1.25 -5.40
N ILE A 56 3.55 0.38 -4.45
CA ILE A 56 2.25 -0.15 -4.06
C ILE A 56 1.92 0.37 -2.66
N ASP A 57 1.03 1.34 -2.58
CA ASP A 57 0.54 1.84 -1.30
C ASP A 57 -0.79 1.17 -0.93
N GLN A 58 -0.74 0.33 0.09
CA GLN A 58 -1.88 -0.52 0.47
C GLN A 58 -2.83 0.14 1.49
N HIS A 59 -2.62 1.43 1.85
CA HIS A 59 -3.44 2.12 2.83
C HIS A 59 -3.53 3.62 2.53
N VAL A 60 -4.54 4.00 1.73
CA VAL A 60 -4.75 5.40 1.34
C VAL A 60 -6.22 5.80 1.46
N HIS A 61 -6.49 6.95 2.05
CA HIS A 61 -7.82 7.53 2.13
C HIS A 61 -8.15 8.30 0.83
N ILE A 62 -8.38 7.57 -0.27
CA ILE A 62 -8.55 8.16 -1.60
C ILE A 62 -9.76 9.08 -1.74
N THR A 63 -10.77 8.90 -0.88
CA THR A 63 -11.93 9.81 -0.76
C THR A 63 -11.71 10.91 0.28
N GLY A 64 -10.51 10.95 0.89
CA GLY A 64 -10.15 11.79 2.03
C GLY A 64 -10.55 11.15 3.36
N GLY A 65 -9.77 11.44 4.40
CA GLY A 65 -10.06 11.09 5.80
C GLY A 65 -10.59 12.29 6.58
N GLY A 66 -10.42 12.26 7.90
CA GLY A 66 -10.86 13.31 8.82
C GLY A 66 -12.34 13.17 9.20
N GLY A 67 -12.88 14.25 9.75
CA GLY A 67 -14.25 14.31 10.29
C GLY A 67 -14.33 14.15 11.80
N GLU A 68 -13.29 13.63 12.46
CA GLU A 68 -13.25 13.41 13.90
C GLU A 68 -13.32 14.70 14.74
N GLY A 69 -13.07 15.84 14.17
CA GLY A 69 -13.19 17.15 14.84
C GLY A 69 -14.42 17.97 14.42
N GLY A 70 -15.37 17.33 13.72
CA GLY A 70 -16.56 17.99 13.18
C GLY A 70 -16.53 18.16 11.67
N PHE A 71 -17.64 18.59 11.08
CA PHE A 71 -17.84 18.65 9.62
C PHE A 71 -16.86 19.54 8.85
N SER A 72 -16.26 20.53 9.50
CA SER A 72 -15.26 21.40 8.89
C SER A 72 -13.86 20.74 8.80
N ASN A 73 -13.68 19.59 9.43
CA ASN A 73 -12.38 18.91 9.55
C ASN A 73 -12.30 17.68 8.64
N GLN A 74 -12.67 17.86 7.38
CA GLN A 74 -12.59 16.81 6.36
C GLN A 74 -11.44 17.06 5.40
N VAL A 75 -10.66 16.02 5.10
CA VAL A 75 -9.62 16.06 4.07
C VAL A 75 -10.26 15.88 2.69
N PRO A 76 -9.93 16.72 1.68
CA PRO A 76 -10.43 16.55 0.32
C PRO A 76 -10.03 15.19 -0.29
N PRO A 77 -10.76 14.69 -1.32
CA PRO A 77 -10.36 13.51 -2.06
C PRO A 77 -8.98 13.66 -2.69
N LEU A 78 -8.25 12.56 -2.77
CA LEU A 78 -6.93 12.47 -3.38
C LEU A 78 -6.99 12.79 -4.88
N LYS A 79 -6.00 13.53 -5.38
CA LYS A 79 -5.79 13.79 -6.81
C LYS A 79 -4.79 12.79 -7.37
N LEU A 80 -4.95 12.43 -8.66
CA LEU A 80 -4.00 11.53 -9.34
C LEU A 80 -2.57 12.08 -9.29
N SER A 81 -2.38 13.38 -9.48
CA SER A 81 -1.05 14.01 -9.40
C SER A 81 -0.29 13.72 -8.10
N GLN A 82 -1.00 13.52 -6.98
CA GLN A 82 -0.36 13.17 -5.71
C GLN A 82 0.20 11.74 -5.69
N LEU A 83 -0.42 10.81 -6.44
CA LEU A 83 0.12 9.46 -6.66
C LEU A 83 1.33 9.51 -7.59
N VAL A 84 1.26 10.30 -8.67
CA VAL A 84 2.38 10.52 -9.60
C VAL A 84 3.59 11.08 -8.87
N ASP A 85 3.41 12.19 -8.15
CA ASP A 85 4.49 12.86 -7.41
C ASP A 85 5.13 11.94 -6.34
N ALA A 86 4.38 10.95 -5.85
CA ALA A 86 4.83 9.98 -4.86
C ALA A 86 5.43 8.69 -5.46
N GLY A 87 5.37 8.50 -6.78
CA GLY A 87 5.80 7.25 -7.43
C GLY A 87 4.88 6.05 -7.17
N VAL A 88 3.65 6.29 -6.71
CA VAL A 88 2.68 5.24 -6.42
C VAL A 88 1.89 4.90 -7.67
N THR A 89 2.11 3.71 -8.23
CA THR A 89 1.44 3.21 -9.44
C THR A 89 0.27 2.26 -9.13
N THR A 90 0.24 1.75 -7.89
CA THR A 90 -0.84 0.90 -7.39
C THR A 90 -1.28 1.38 -6.02
N VAL A 91 -2.57 1.62 -5.83
CA VAL A 91 -3.14 2.14 -4.58
C VAL A 91 -4.31 1.30 -4.08
N VAL A 92 -4.38 1.06 -2.76
CA VAL A 92 -5.56 0.46 -2.13
C VAL A 92 -6.29 1.52 -1.30
N GLY A 93 -7.46 1.91 -1.79
CA GLY A 93 -8.34 2.88 -1.15
C GLY A 93 -9.13 2.29 0.01
N LEU A 94 -9.37 3.10 1.05
CA LEU A 94 -10.18 2.69 2.19
C LEU A 94 -10.86 3.87 2.88
N LEU A 95 -11.86 3.56 3.72
CA LEU A 95 -12.47 4.51 4.65
C LEU A 95 -11.80 4.42 6.02
N GLY A 96 -11.78 5.53 6.73
CA GLY A 96 -11.28 5.63 8.10
C GLY A 96 -12.38 5.58 9.14
N THR A 97 -12.31 6.49 10.13
CA THR A 97 -13.31 6.68 11.20
C THR A 97 -14.67 7.09 10.67
N ASP A 98 -14.70 7.92 9.62
CA ASP A 98 -15.93 8.37 8.98
C ASP A 98 -16.40 7.36 7.92
N GLY A 99 -17.20 6.40 8.37
CA GLY A 99 -18.00 5.52 7.51
C GLY A 99 -19.47 5.95 7.39
N THR A 100 -19.81 7.15 7.88
CA THR A 100 -21.18 7.69 7.93
C THR A 100 -21.43 8.75 6.86
N THR A 101 -20.58 9.79 6.80
CA THR A 101 -20.68 10.83 5.77
C THR A 101 -19.92 10.48 4.50
N ARG A 102 -19.01 9.52 4.57
CA ARG A 102 -18.34 8.85 3.45
C ARG A 102 -18.91 7.45 3.28
N SER A 103 -18.96 6.95 2.05
CA SER A 103 -19.59 5.65 1.77
C SER A 103 -18.71 4.74 0.92
N VAL A 104 -18.94 3.44 1.01
CA VAL A 104 -18.31 2.43 0.15
C VAL A 104 -18.62 2.71 -1.32
N ALA A 105 -19.83 3.19 -1.64
CA ALA A 105 -20.20 3.56 -3.01
C ALA A 105 -19.30 4.68 -3.56
N ASN A 106 -19.07 5.73 -2.76
CA ASN A 106 -18.17 6.83 -3.14
C ASN A 106 -16.71 6.34 -3.29
N LEU A 107 -16.27 5.45 -2.39
CA LEU A 107 -14.94 4.83 -2.44
C LEU A 107 -14.76 4.03 -3.74
N VAL A 108 -15.69 3.14 -4.09
CA VAL A 108 -15.67 2.36 -5.33
C VAL A 108 -15.67 3.27 -6.55
N ALA A 109 -16.49 4.32 -6.57
CA ALA A 109 -16.53 5.28 -7.68
C ALA A 109 -15.17 5.98 -7.86
N LYS A 110 -14.53 6.40 -6.76
CA LYS A 110 -13.20 7.02 -6.83
C LYS A 110 -12.12 6.03 -7.29
N THR A 111 -12.20 4.78 -6.83
CA THR A 111 -11.30 3.70 -7.29
C THR A 111 -11.43 3.47 -8.80
N LYS A 112 -12.66 3.39 -9.32
CA LYS A 112 -12.91 3.27 -10.76
C LYS A 112 -12.37 4.46 -11.53
N ALA A 113 -12.52 5.69 -11.02
CA ALA A 113 -11.97 6.87 -11.68
C ALA A 113 -10.45 6.78 -11.86
N PHE A 114 -9.70 6.35 -10.86
CA PHE A 114 -8.25 6.13 -11.01
C PHE A 114 -7.92 5.03 -12.02
N ASN A 115 -8.71 3.94 -12.07
CA ASN A 115 -8.53 2.90 -13.08
C ASN A 115 -8.80 3.42 -14.50
N GLU A 116 -9.82 4.26 -14.70
CA GLU A 116 -10.12 4.93 -15.97
C GLU A 116 -9.02 5.91 -16.40
N GLU A 117 -8.37 6.57 -15.43
CA GLU A 117 -7.21 7.45 -15.65
C GLU A 117 -5.92 6.66 -15.96
N GLY A 118 -5.96 5.32 -15.94
CA GLY A 118 -4.86 4.44 -16.32
C GLY A 118 -4.01 3.93 -15.15
N TRP A 119 -4.35 4.27 -13.92
CA TRP A 119 -3.69 3.76 -12.71
C TRP A 119 -4.21 2.37 -12.33
N THR A 120 -3.54 1.70 -11.38
CA THR A 120 -4.11 0.52 -10.72
C THR A 120 -4.62 0.93 -9.35
N ALA A 121 -5.93 0.81 -9.16
CA ALA A 121 -6.57 1.11 -7.89
C ALA A 121 -7.51 -0.02 -7.50
N ASP A 122 -7.36 -0.48 -6.26
CA ASP A 122 -8.27 -1.37 -5.56
C ASP A 122 -8.82 -0.66 -4.31
N CYS A 123 -9.80 -1.24 -3.63
CA CYS A 123 -10.31 -0.71 -2.37
C CYS A 123 -10.79 -1.80 -1.41
N LEU A 124 -11.12 -1.36 -0.19
CA LEU A 124 -11.64 -2.21 0.86
C LEU A 124 -13.05 -1.76 1.23
N THR A 125 -14.00 -2.70 1.30
CA THR A 125 -15.32 -2.41 1.87
C THR A 125 -15.24 -2.15 3.38
N GLY A 126 -16.24 -1.50 3.96
CA GLY A 126 -16.27 -1.18 5.39
C GLY A 126 -15.50 0.09 5.76
N SER A 127 -15.31 0.26 7.06
CA SER A 127 -14.62 1.39 7.69
C SER A 127 -14.05 0.93 9.03
N TYR A 128 -13.89 1.81 10.03
CA TYR A 128 -13.46 1.40 11.39
C TYR A 128 -14.52 0.55 12.11
N TRP A 129 -15.80 0.64 11.71
CA TRP A 129 -16.92 0.09 12.45
C TRP A 129 -17.33 -1.31 12.03
N TYR A 130 -17.82 -2.07 13.00
CA TYR A 130 -18.54 -3.31 12.85
C TYR A 130 -19.90 -3.19 13.59
N PRO A 131 -21.02 -3.65 13.03
CA PRO A 131 -21.19 -4.35 11.74
C PRO A 131 -20.73 -3.53 10.54
N THR A 132 -20.14 -4.22 9.55
CA THR A 132 -19.51 -3.60 8.40
C THR A 132 -20.53 -2.97 7.45
N HIS A 133 -20.36 -1.71 7.09
CA HIS A 133 -21.11 -1.09 6.00
C HIS A 133 -20.56 -1.61 4.67
N THR A 134 -21.43 -2.21 3.87
CA THR A 134 -21.09 -2.83 2.57
C THR A 134 -21.93 -2.22 1.46
N LEU A 135 -21.58 -2.45 0.21
CA LEU A 135 -22.35 -1.97 -0.94
C LEU A 135 -23.49 -2.92 -1.31
N THR A 136 -23.28 -4.24 -1.19
CA THR A 136 -24.23 -5.29 -1.59
C THR A 136 -25.02 -5.89 -0.43
N GLY A 137 -24.70 -5.52 0.81
CA GLY A 137 -25.27 -6.09 2.03
C GLY A 137 -24.41 -7.19 2.67
N SER A 138 -23.33 -7.63 2.03
CA SER A 138 -22.45 -8.70 2.51
C SER A 138 -20.99 -8.43 2.12
N VAL A 139 -20.05 -8.65 3.05
CA VAL A 139 -18.61 -8.55 2.78
C VAL A 139 -18.18 -9.56 1.72
N THR A 140 -18.72 -10.78 1.78
CA THR A 140 -18.42 -11.84 0.80
C THR A 140 -18.87 -11.41 -0.60
N ASP A 141 -20.08 -10.86 -0.74
CA ASP A 141 -20.61 -10.44 -2.04
C ASP A 141 -19.89 -9.20 -2.58
N ASP A 142 -19.58 -8.23 -1.72
CA ASP A 142 -18.77 -7.07 -2.11
C ASP A 142 -17.43 -7.52 -2.72
N ILE A 143 -16.70 -8.41 -2.05
CA ILE A 143 -15.41 -8.92 -2.56
C ILE A 143 -15.62 -9.79 -3.81
N THR A 144 -16.67 -10.57 -3.87
CA THR A 144 -16.90 -11.50 -4.99
C THR A 144 -17.29 -10.77 -6.26
N PHE A 145 -18.25 -9.85 -6.19
CA PHE A 145 -18.90 -9.29 -7.37
C PHE A 145 -18.40 -7.90 -7.77
N ILE A 146 -17.75 -7.15 -6.87
CA ILE A 146 -17.20 -5.83 -7.19
C ILE A 146 -15.70 -5.98 -7.43
N GLN A 147 -15.28 -5.80 -8.68
CA GLN A 147 -13.90 -6.07 -9.13
C GLN A 147 -12.85 -5.36 -8.27
N GLU A 148 -13.09 -4.12 -7.92
CA GLU A 148 -12.16 -3.25 -7.20
C GLU A 148 -12.08 -3.57 -5.70
N ILE A 149 -13.05 -4.28 -5.14
CA ILE A 149 -13.04 -4.62 -3.71
C ILE A 149 -12.26 -5.91 -3.49
N ILE A 150 -11.12 -5.79 -2.78
CA ILE A 150 -10.19 -6.91 -2.52
C ILE A 150 -10.18 -7.39 -1.07
N GLY A 151 -10.94 -6.76 -0.20
CA GLY A 151 -10.98 -7.08 1.23
C GLY A 151 -11.91 -6.15 1.99
N VAL A 152 -11.79 -6.18 3.32
CA VAL A 152 -12.60 -5.39 4.24
C VAL A 152 -11.71 -4.63 5.24
N LYS A 153 -12.12 -3.42 5.60
CA LYS A 153 -11.51 -2.56 6.63
C LYS A 153 -12.29 -2.65 7.94
N VAL A 154 -11.55 -2.72 9.06
CA VAL A 154 -12.10 -2.58 10.42
C VAL A 154 -11.02 -2.02 11.35
N ALA A 155 -11.40 -1.46 12.51
CA ALA A 155 -10.45 -1.05 13.56
C ALA A 155 -10.49 -2.04 14.74
N ILE A 156 -9.31 -2.30 15.29
CA ILE A 156 -9.12 -3.04 16.55
C ILE A 156 -8.31 -2.20 17.54
N SER A 157 -8.51 -2.42 18.82
CA SER A 157 -7.75 -1.77 19.92
C SER A 157 -7.74 -0.24 19.82
N ASP A 158 -8.83 0.35 19.32
CA ASP A 158 -9.01 1.80 19.14
C ASP A 158 -10.35 2.25 19.71
N HIS A 159 -10.33 3.33 20.50
CA HIS A 159 -11.54 3.90 21.11
C HIS A 159 -12.53 4.49 20.08
N ARG A 160 -12.09 4.72 18.83
CA ARG A 160 -12.94 5.17 17.70
C ARG A 160 -13.56 4.00 16.94
N GLY A 161 -13.17 2.77 17.24
CA GLY A 161 -13.74 1.56 16.66
C GLY A 161 -14.97 1.07 17.41
N SER A 162 -15.62 0.04 16.88
CA SER A 162 -16.84 -0.57 17.42
C SER A 162 -16.61 -1.53 18.61
N GLY A 163 -15.34 -1.77 18.99
CA GLY A 163 -15.03 -2.79 20.01
C GLY A 163 -15.30 -4.23 19.55
N ILE A 164 -15.08 -4.52 18.27
CA ILE A 164 -15.33 -5.84 17.66
C ILE A 164 -14.75 -6.98 18.50
N THR A 165 -15.58 -7.98 18.77
CA THR A 165 -15.19 -9.17 19.55
C THR A 165 -14.33 -10.13 18.73
N LYS A 166 -13.68 -11.09 19.40
CA LYS A 166 -12.89 -12.15 18.75
C LYS A 166 -13.75 -12.98 17.79
N GLU A 167 -14.96 -13.34 18.22
CA GLU A 167 -15.91 -14.15 17.44
C GLU A 167 -16.42 -13.42 16.19
N GLU A 168 -16.71 -12.13 16.31
CA GLU A 168 -17.11 -11.27 15.19
C GLU A 168 -15.96 -11.10 14.20
N LEU A 169 -14.75 -10.84 14.69
CA LEU A 169 -13.57 -10.70 13.84
C LEU A 169 -13.22 -12.04 13.12
N THR A 170 -13.43 -13.17 13.79
CA THR A 170 -13.29 -14.49 13.17
C THR A 170 -14.30 -14.68 12.03
N ARG A 171 -15.58 -14.35 12.26
CA ARG A 171 -16.61 -14.41 11.21
C ARG A 171 -16.30 -13.47 10.04
N LEU A 172 -15.82 -12.26 10.34
CA LEU A 172 -15.37 -11.30 9.31
C LEU A 172 -14.21 -11.86 8.49
N GLY A 173 -13.26 -12.52 9.13
CA GLY A 173 -12.15 -13.20 8.48
C GLY A 173 -12.61 -14.32 7.53
N HIS A 174 -13.58 -15.14 7.95
CA HIS A 174 -14.18 -16.17 7.08
C HIS A 174 -14.90 -15.56 5.88
N ALA A 175 -15.67 -14.49 6.09
CA ALA A 175 -16.41 -13.80 5.03
C ALA A 175 -15.44 -13.21 3.98
N ALA A 176 -14.40 -12.49 4.43
CA ALA A 176 -13.40 -11.93 3.54
C ALA A 176 -12.63 -13.02 2.77
N ARG A 177 -12.19 -14.07 3.47
CA ARG A 177 -11.51 -15.21 2.86
C ARG A 177 -12.35 -15.89 1.80
N MET A 178 -13.64 -16.14 2.09
CA MET A 178 -14.55 -16.79 1.15
C MET A 178 -14.73 -15.94 -0.12
N GLY A 179 -14.97 -14.63 0.02
CA GLY A 179 -15.06 -13.73 -1.12
C GLY A 179 -13.77 -13.73 -1.95
N GLY A 180 -12.61 -13.69 -1.30
CA GLY A 180 -11.32 -13.77 -1.97
C GLY A 180 -11.04 -15.09 -2.68
N MET A 181 -11.52 -16.22 -2.14
CA MET A 181 -11.40 -17.53 -2.79
C MET A 181 -12.29 -17.64 -4.03
N LEU A 182 -13.54 -17.16 -3.94
CA LEU A 182 -14.50 -17.21 -5.04
C LEU A 182 -14.08 -16.30 -6.21
N SER A 183 -13.47 -15.16 -5.93
CA SER A 183 -13.08 -14.16 -6.93
C SER A 183 -11.61 -14.20 -7.36
N GLY A 184 -10.77 -15.03 -6.73
CA GLY A 184 -9.32 -15.05 -6.96
C GLY A 184 -8.55 -13.87 -6.37
N LYS A 185 -9.23 -13.00 -5.59
CA LYS A 185 -8.65 -11.78 -5.00
C LYS A 185 -7.96 -12.05 -3.65
N ALA A 186 -7.39 -11.00 -3.04
CA ALA A 186 -6.68 -11.10 -1.76
C ALA A 186 -7.58 -11.66 -0.65
N GLY A 187 -8.80 -11.15 -0.49
CA GLY A 187 -9.76 -11.59 0.51
C GLY A 187 -9.27 -11.34 1.94
N ILE A 188 -8.81 -10.11 2.20
CA ILE A 188 -8.15 -9.73 3.46
C ILE A 188 -9.06 -8.93 4.39
N VAL A 189 -8.76 -9.00 5.66
CA VAL A 189 -9.23 -8.07 6.71
C VAL A 189 -8.08 -7.13 7.04
N HIS A 190 -8.18 -5.89 6.59
CA HIS A 190 -7.20 -4.83 6.87
C HIS A 190 -7.57 -4.12 8.16
N LEU A 191 -6.64 -4.10 9.11
CA LEU A 191 -6.90 -3.73 10.49
C LEU A 191 -6.17 -2.45 10.86
N HIS A 192 -6.90 -1.37 11.10
CA HIS A 192 -6.34 -0.27 11.86
C HIS A 192 -6.07 -0.75 13.30
N THR A 193 -4.84 -0.67 13.75
CA THR A 193 -4.46 -1.02 15.12
C THR A 193 -4.28 0.26 15.92
N GLY A 194 -5.18 0.49 16.89
CA GLY A 194 -5.10 1.63 17.79
C GLY A 194 -4.09 1.42 18.92
N SER A 195 -4.17 2.27 19.93
CA SER A 195 -3.27 2.26 21.10
C SER A 195 -3.82 1.52 22.33
N GLY A 196 -4.91 0.74 22.16
CA GLY A 196 -5.50 -0.05 23.24
C GLY A 196 -4.60 -1.18 23.69
N GLU A 197 -4.73 -1.62 24.93
CA GLU A 197 -3.84 -2.61 25.59
C GLU A 197 -3.88 -4.00 24.94
N GLU A 198 -4.95 -4.36 24.25
CA GLU A 198 -5.05 -5.67 23.59
C GLU A 198 -4.16 -5.78 22.35
N GLU A 199 -3.84 -4.64 21.70
CA GLU A 199 -2.99 -4.56 20.51
C GLU A 199 -3.39 -5.60 19.45
N LEU A 200 -2.49 -6.54 19.06
CA LEU A 200 -2.73 -7.61 18.09
C LEU A 200 -3.21 -8.94 18.73
N ARG A 201 -3.40 -9.01 20.04
CA ARG A 201 -3.69 -10.30 20.73
C ARG A 201 -4.89 -11.02 20.12
N LYS A 202 -5.96 -10.28 19.78
CA LYS A 202 -7.15 -10.88 19.15
C LYS A 202 -6.81 -11.66 17.89
N ILE A 203 -6.06 -11.05 16.95
CA ILE A 203 -5.73 -11.72 15.69
C ILE A 203 -4.70 -12.84 15.86
N ILE A 204 -3.72 -12.67 16.76
CA ILE A 204 -2.76 -13.71 17.10
C ILE A 204 -3.48 -14.93 17.67
N ASP A 205 -4.43 -14.72 18.56
CA ASP A 205 -5.27 -15.75 19.13
C ASP A 205 -6.13 -16.46 18.08
N ILE A 206 -6.79 -15.70 17.19
CA ILE A 206 -7.60 -16.25 16.12
C ILE A 206 -6.75 -17.16 15.24
N VAL A 207 -5.57 -16.68 14.81
CA VAL A 207 -4.66 -17.47 13.96
C VAL A 207 -4.19 -18.75 14.65
N LYS A 208 -3.97 -18.73 15.96
CA LYS A 208 -3.53 -19.90 16.73
C LYS A 208 -4.65 -20.89 17.07
N THR A 209 -5.91 -20.45 17.08
CA THR A 209 -7.03 -21.24 17.61
C THR A 209 -8.16 -21.48 16.62
N SER A 210 -8.05 -21.02 15.37
CA SER A 210 -9.04 -21.22 14.30
C SER A 210 -8.40 -21.75 13.03
N ASP A 211 -9.23 -22.08 12.03
CA ASP A 211 -8.79 -22.56 10.71
C ASP A 211 -8.42 -21.39 9.75
N LEU A 212 -8.49 -20.15 10.21
CA LEU A 212 -8.16 -18.99 9.40
C LEU A 212 -6.64 -18.88 9.21
N PRO A 213 -6.13 -18.86 7.98
CA PRO A 213 -4.71 -18.63 7.75
C PRO A 213 -4.34 -17.20 8.14
N VAL A 214 -3.15 -17.03 8.67
CA VAL A 214 -2.58 -15.73 9.05
C VAL A 214 -2.65 -14.71 7.92
N SER A 215 -2.57 -15.18 6.69
CA SER A 215 -2.64 -14.36 5.48
C SER A 215 -3.96 -13.60 5.27
N VAL A 216 -5.00 -13.89 6.03
CA VAL A 216 -6.26 -13.13 6.00
C VAL A 216 -6.11 -11.77 6.68
N PHE A 217 -5.29 -11.65 7.69
CA PHE A 217 -5.18 -10.43 8.50
C PHE A 217 -4.03 -9.54 8.07
N ARG A 218 -4.29 -8.22 7.97
CA ARG A 218 -3.34 -7.16 7.59
C ARG A 218 -3.38 -6.03 8.62
N PRO A 219 -2.72 -6.19 9.77
CA PRO A 219 -2.61 -5.12 10.75
C PRO A 219 -1.66 -4.02 10.27
N THR A 220 -2.05 -2.76 10.47
CA THR A 220 -1.25 -1.57 10.18
C THR A 220 -1.05 -0.70 11.42
N HIS A 221 -0.21 0.35 11.32
CA HIS A 221 0.17 1.30 12.38
C HIS A 221 0.96 0.66 13.52
N LEU A 222 1.83 -0.31 13.20
CA LEU A 222 2.46 -1.18 14.21
C LEU A 222 3.71 -0.60 14.90
N SER A 223 4.08 0.65 14.66
CA SER A 223 5.27 1.26 15.25
C SER A 223 5.32 1.19 16.79
N ARG A 224 4.15 1.17 17.44
CA ARG A 224 4.00 1.08 18.90
C ARG A 224 3.90 -0.34 19.45
N HIS A 225 3.74 -1.33 18.57
CA HIS A 225 3.39 -2.71 18.90
C HIS A 225 4.44 -3.71 18.38
N MET A 226 5.72 -3.31 18.38
CA MET A 226 6.80 -4.05 17.75
C MET A 226 6.89 -5.51 18.20
N ASP A 227 6.74 -5.81 19.48
CA ASP A 227 6.86 -7.18 19.98
C ASP A 227 5.77 -8.10 19.43
N GLN A 228 4.52 -7.65 19.44
CA GLN A 228 3.41 -8.40 18.86
C GLN A 228 3.44 -8.42 17.32
N ALA A 229 3.95 -7.36 16.69
CA ALA A 229 4.19 -7.35 15.25
C ALA A 229 5.20 -8.44 14.85
N VAL A 230 6.31 -8.56 15.58
CA VAL A 230 7.31 -9.63 15.39
C VAL A 230 6.70 -11.01 15.61
N GLU A 231 5.91 -11.19 16.67
CA GLU A 231 5.18 -12.44 16.91
C GLU A 231 4.26 -12.77 15.72
N PHE A 232 3.45 -11.82 15.27
CA PHE A 232 2.55 -12.01 14.14
C PHE A 232 3.30 -12.33 12.85
N ALA A 233 4.42 -11.66 12.57
CA ALA A 233 5.28 -11.95 11.43
C ALA A 233 5.91 -13.35 11.50
N SER A 234 6.26 -13.82 12.70
CA SER A 234 6.79 -15.17 12.89
C SER A 234 5.78 -16.28 12.58
N LEU A 235 4.48 -15.97 12.67
CA LEU A 235 3.40 -16.85 12.22
C LEU A 235 3.19 -16.80 10.68
N GLY A 236 3.96 -15.98 9.97
CA GLY A 236 3.88 -15.78 8.52
C GLY A 236 2.99 -14.61 8.10
N GLY A 237 2.50 -13.79 9.02
CA GLY A 237 1.69 -12.61 8.75
C GLY A 237 2.52 -11.46 8.18
N TYR A 238 1.88 -10.56 7.44
CA TYR A 238 2.48 -9.30 7.02
C TYR A 238 2.21 -8.22 8.07
N ILE A 239 3.24 -7.46 8.40
CA ILE A 239 3.21 -6.36 9.35
C ILE A 239 3.44 -5.05 8.62
N ASP A 240 2.55 -4.08 8.86
CA ASP A 240 2.57 -2.82 8.14
C ASP A 240 2.86 -1.64 9.06
N PHE A 241 3.76 -0.78 8.59
CA PHE A 241 4.15 0.44 9.28
C PHE A 241 3.69 1.66 8.48
N THR A 242 3.44 2.76 9.19
CA THR A 242 2.96 4.00 8.57
C THR A 242 4.08 5.01 8.43
N ALA A 243 4.23 5.61 7.25
CA ALA A 243 5.30 6.56 6.97
C ALA A 243 5.27 7.83 7.85
N GLY A 244 4.08 8.31 8.19
CA GLY A 244 3.89 9.42 9.13
C GLY A 244 4.53 10.74 8.67
N THR A 245 4.99 11.55 9.62
CA THR A 245 5.56 12.89 9.36
C THR A 245 7.07 12.99 9.62
N ASN A 246 7.70 11.94 10.13
CA ASN A 246 9.14 11.91 10.44
C ASN A 246 9.80 10.69 9.77
N PRO A 247 10.33 10.84 8.54
CA PRO A 247 10.92 9.75 7.78
C PRO A 247 12.07 9.03 8.49
N SER A 248 12.98 9.76 9.12
CA SER A 248 14.13 9.17 9.84
C SER A 248 13.68 8.31 11.02
N TYR A 249 12.66 8.72 11.74
CA TYR A 249 12.08 7.92 12.84
C TYR A 249 11.49 6.61 12.30
N VAL A 250 10.71 6.69 11.22
CA VAL A 250 10.07 5.49 10.63
C VAL A 250 11.10 4.57 10.00
N ALA A 251 12.14 5.11 9.35
CA ALA A 251 13.27 4.31 8.85
C ALA A 251 13.97 3.56 10.00
N GLY A 252 14.14 4.15 11.17
CA GLY A 252 14.63 3.49 12.38
C GLY A 252 13.72 2.37 12.87
N ILE A 253 12.40 2.55 12.81
CA ILE A 253 11.40 1.50 13.10
C ILE A 253 11.54 0.33 12.12
N LEU A 254 11.62 0.61 10.81
CA LEU A 254 11.81 -0.43 9.78
C LEU A 254 13.15 -1.17 9.95
N ASN A 255 14.23 -0.46 10.27
CA ASN A 255 15.52 -1.07 10.59
C ASN A 255 15.40 -2.04 11.79
N THR A 256 14.65 -1.67 12.82
CA THR A 256 14.36 -2.54 13.96
C THR A 256 13.51 -3.74 13.55
N ALA A 257 12.47 -3.53 12.74
CA ALA A 257 11.63 -4.61 12.23
C ALA A 257 12.46 -5.61 11.38
N PHE A 258 13.32 -5.12 10.50
CA PHE A 258 14.21 -5.95 9.67
C PHE A 258 15.23 -6.77 10.45
N SER A 259 15.58 -6.33 11.67
CA SER A 259 16.47 -7.10 12.55
C SER A 259 15.75 -8.18 13.36
N ARG A 260 14.42 -8.08 13.49
CA ARG A 260 13.62 -8.91 14.41
C ARG A 260 12.58 -9.79 13.73
N ALA A 261 12.16 -9.45 12.50
CA ALA A 261 11.14 -10.15 11.73
C ALA A 261 11.65 -10.55 10.35
N PRO A 262 11.04 -11.54 9.68
CA PRO A 262 11.35 -11.84 8.28
C PRO A 262 11.12 -10.61 7.41
N LYS A 263 12.16 -10.15 6.70
CA LYS A 263 12.12 -8.90 5.92
C LYS A 263 11.06 -8.90 4.82
N ASP A 264 10.74 -10.08 4.27
CA ASP A 264 9.70 -10.27 3.27
C ASP A 264 8.26 -10.20 3.83
N ARG A 265 8.12 -10.02 5.14
CA ARG A 265 6.85 -9.81 5.84
C ARG A 265 6.62 -8.38 6.29
N VAL A 266 7.58 -7.50 6.07
CA VAL A 266 7.50 -6.08 6.45
C VAL A 266 7.00 -5.27 5.26
N THR A 267 5.97 -4.45 5.48
CA THR A 267 5.43 -3.49 4.51
C THR A 267 5.39 -2.08 5.09
N LEU A 268 5.34 -1.11 4.21
CA LEU A 268 5.13 0.30 4.53
C LEU A 268 3.90 0.80 3.79
N SER A 269 3.18 1.74 4.37
CA SER A 269 2.08 2.45 3.73
C SER A 269 2.02 3.89 4.21
N SER A 270 1.51 4.79 3.38
CA SER A 270 1.54 6.22 3.68
C SER A 270 0.52 6.68 4.71
N ASP A 271 -0.63 6.00 4.80
CA ASP A 271 -1.85 6.54 5.41
C ASP A 271 -2.23 7.90 4.78
N GLY A 272 -1.98 8.00 3.47
CA GLY A 272 -2.14 9.21 2.69
C GLY A 272 -3.58 9.72 2.73
N ASN A 273 -3.75 11.04 2.87
CA ASN A 273 -5.04 11.69 3.10
C ASN A 273 -5.81 11.20 4.35
N GLY A 274 -5.20 10.37 5.20
CA GLY A 274 -5.70 10.05 6.53
C GLY A 274 -5.51 11.21 7.50
N SER A 275 -6.28 11.22 8.57
CA SER A 275 -6.16 12.24 9.61
C SER A 275 -5.00 11.93 10.54
N LEU A 276 -4.03 12.85 10.61
CA LEU A 276 -2.89 12.77 11.53
C LEU A 276 -3.02 13.84 12.61
N PRO A 277 -2.99 13.46 13.91
CA PRO A 277 -3.08 14.42 15.00
C PRO A 277 -1.81 15.28 15.08
N MET A 278 -1.99 16.58 15.24
CA MET A 278 -0.92 17.53 15.52
C MET A 278 -0.88 17.83 17.01
N TRP A 279 0.29 17.66 17.62
CA TRP A 279 0.50 17.88 19.04
C TRP A 279 1.45 19.06 19.26
N ASN A 280 1.18 19.88 20.27
CA ASN A 280 2.12 20.91 20.71
C ASN A 280 3.21 20.30 21.65
N GLU A 281 4.17 21.14 22.07
CA GLU A 281 5.24 20.73 22.99
C GLU A 281 4.73 20.16 24.32
N LYS A 282 3.52 20.56 24.75
CA LYS A 282 2.86 20.07 25.97
C LYS A 282 2.04 18.81 25.75
N LYS A 283 2.12 18.19 24.53
CA LYS A 283 1.32 17.04 24.11
C LYS A 283 -0.20 17.29 24.11
N GLU A 284 -0.63 18.53 23.90
CA GLU A 284 -2.03 18.87 23.69
C GLU A 284 -2.35 18.84 22.20
N LEU A 285 -3.50 18.25 21.82
CA LEU A 285 -3.97 18.20 20.43
C LEU A 285 -4.31 19.63 19.97
N ILE A 286 -3.56 20.13 19.01
CA ILE A 286 -3.74 21.51 18.46
C ILE A 286 -4.39 21.52 17.08
N GLY A 287 -4.57 20.34 16.47
CA GLY A 287 -5.19 20.22 15.15
C GLY A 287 -5.01 18.84 14.55
N ILE A 288 -5.53 18.69 13.34
CA ILE A 288 -5.36 17.49 12.51
C ILE A 288 -4.79 17.94 11.18
N THR A 289 -3.77 17.23 10.68
CA THR A 289 -3.25 17.37 9.33
C THR A 289 -3.54 16.12 8.50
N ALA A 290 -3.37 16.22 7.20
CA ALA A 290 -3.51 15.06 6.31
C ALA A 290 -2.17 14.36 6.13
N GLY A 291 -2.18 13.02 6.12
CA GLY A 291 -1.06 12.21 5.69
C GLY A 291 -0.68 12.52 4.25
N ARG A 292 0.62 12.47 3.92
CA ARG A 292 1.12 12.66 2.55
C ARG A 292 1.45 11.30 1.93
N VAL A 293 0.98 11.03 0.73
CA VAL A 293 1.34 9.80 0.00
C VAL A 293 2.84 9.75 -0.28
N SER A 294 3.48 10.90 -0.56
CA SER A 294 4.92 11.00 -0.78
C SER A 294 5.78 10.67 0.45
N ALA A 295 5.19 10.58 1.64
CA ALA A 295 5.92 10.21 2.85
C ALA A 295 6.57 8.81 2.77
N ASP A 296 5.97 7.91 2.00
CA ASP A 296 6.55 6.58 1.73
C ASP A 296 7.93 6.68 1.09
N HIS A 297 8.05 7.50 0.04
CA HIS A 297 9.32 7.73 -0.64
C HIS A 297 10.36 8.41 0.27
N ASP A 298 9.92 9.39 1.08
CA ASP A 298 10.80 10.05 2.04
C ASP A 298 11.42 9.04 3.03
N VAL A 299 10.63 8.04 3.49
CA VAL A 299 11.13 6.96 4.36
C VAL A 299 12.15 6.06 3.63
N ILE A 300 11.90 5.71 2.37
CA ILE A 300 12.89 4.94 1.58
C ILE A 300 14.19 5.71 1.43
N CYS A 301 14.13 7.01 1.14
CA CYS A 301 15.32 7.87 1.09
C CYS A 301 16.09 7.87 2.42
N ALA A 302 15.39 7.95 3.55
CA ALA A 302 16.01 7.87 4.88
C ALA A 302 16.65 6.50 5.15
N MET A 303 16.00 5.39 4.74
CA MET A 303 16.59 4.04 4.86
C MET A 303 17.92 3.92 4.10
N VAL A 304 17.98 4.49 2.90
CA VAL A 304 19.21 4.47 2.08
C VAL A 304 20.28 5.39 2.66
N ASN A 305 19.94 6.65 2.92
CA ASN A 305 20.90 7.69 3.25
C ASN A 305 21.39 7.64 4.70
N GLU A 306 20.56 7.24 5.65
CA GLU A 306 20.88 7.28 7.08
C GLU A 306 21.21 5.89 7.64
N PHE A 307 20.58 4.82 7.09
CA PHE A 307 20.79 3.45 7.58
C PHE A 307 21.63 2.58 6.62
N GLY A 308 22.01 3.11 5.44
CA GLY A 308 22.92 2.45 4.51
C GLY A 308 22.33 1.24 3.78
N TYR A 309 20.99 1.15 3.66
CA TYR A 309 20.37 0.11 2.87
C TYR A 309 20.63 0.33 1.38
N LYS A 310 20.79 -0.76 0.61
CA LYS A 310 20.66 -0.66 -0.84
C LYS A 310 19.25 -0.24 -1.19
N TYR A 311 19.10 0.60 -2.20
CA TYR A 311 17.78 1.04 -2.66
C TYR A 311 16.88 -0.16 -3.02
N SER A 312 17.42 -1.15 -3.76
CA SER A 312 16.73 -2.39 -4.12
C SER A 312 16.20 -3.20 -2.93
N ASP A 313 16.85 -3.14 -1.77
CA ASP A 313 16.39 -3.80 -0.57
C ASP A 313 15.33 -2.96 0.18
N ALA A 314 15.55 -1.65 0.23
CA ALA A 314 14.67 -0.72 0.93
C ALA A 314 13.27 -0.67 0.29
N ILE A 315 13.19 -0.59 -1.05
CA ILE A 315 11.91 -0.48 -1.77
C ILE A 315 11.01 -1.70 -1.67
N ARG A 316 11.54 -2.87 -1.25
CA ARG A 316 10.73 -4.10 -1.14
C ARG A 316 9.51 -3.95 -0.24
N VAL A 317 9.57 -3.06 0.75
CA VAL A 317 8.44 -2.76 1.64
C VAL A 317 7.29 -2.05 0.93
N LEU A 318 7.54 -1.44 -0.24
CA LEU A 318 6.56 -0.74 -1.09
C LEU A 318 6.34 -1.43 -2.45
N THR A 319 7.02 -2.53 -2.75
CA THR A 319 6.97 -3.18 -4.05
C THR A 319 6.66 -4.67 -3.91
N GLU A 320 7.65 -5.52 -3.78
CA GLU A 320 7.51 -6.97 -3.73
C GLU A 320 6.67 -7.46 -2.56
N ASN A 321 6.89 -6.92 -1.35
CA ASN A 321 6.20 -7.38 -0.16
C ASN A 321 4.69 -7.07 -0.19
N PRO A 322 4.23 -5.83 -0.45
CA PRO A 322 2.80 -5.58 -0.60
C PRO A 322 2.21 -6.28 -1.83
N ALA A 323 2.93 -6.45 -2.93
CA ALA A 323 2.46 -7.24 -4.07
C ALA A 323 2.13 -8.69 -3.67
N LYS A 324 3.02 -9.34 -2.90
CA LYS A 324 2.77 -10.68 -2.34
C LYS A 324 1.61 -10.69 -1.36
N ALA A 325 1.55 -9.68 -0.49
CA ALA A 325 0.50 -9.53 0.51
C ALA A 325 -0.90 -9.40 -0.13
N LEU A 326 -0.99 -8.74 -1.29
CA LEU A 326 -2.22 -8.47 -2.03
C LEU A 326 -2.51 -9.46 -3.17
N LYS A 327 -1.69 -10.52 -3.32
CA LYS A 327 -1.76 -11.50 -4.43
C LYS A 327 -1.59 -10.87 -5.83
N LEU A 328 -0.84 -9.79 -5.93
CA LEU A 328 -0.50 -9.14 -7.20
C LEU A 328 0.84 -9.63 -7.78
N TYR A 329 1.66 -10.26 -6.92
CA TYR A 329 2.96 -10.83 -7.32
C TYR A 329 2.78 -12.11 -8.15
N PRO A 330 3.59 -12.37 -9.22
CA PRO A 330 4.73 -11.59 -9.69
C PRO A 330 4.40 -10.50 -10.72
N TYR A 331 3.12 -10.33 -11.06
CA TYR A 331 2.72 -9.38 -12.10
C TYR A 331 3.03 -7.92 -11.71
N LYS A 332 2.92 -7.58 -10.42
CA LYS A 332 3.32 -6.26 -9.87
C LYS A 332 4.42 -6.40 -8.82
N GLY A 333 5.11 -5.29 -8.54
CA GLY A 333 6.17 -5.20 -7.54
C GLY A 333 7.55 -5.66 -8.03
N LEU A 334 7.70 -5.92 -9.32
CA LEU A 334 8.97 -6.30 -9.96
C LEU A 334 9.22 -5.49 -11.23
N LEU A 335 10.50 -5.28 -11.51
CA LEU A 335 11.00 -4.83 -12.82
C LEU A 335 11.56 -6.06 -13.54
N ALA A 336 10.70 -6.79 -14.25
CA ALA A 336 11.05 -8.04 -14.89
C ALA A 336 10.21 -8.27 -16.15
N VAL A 337 10.71 -9.08 -17.08
CA VAL A 337 9.95 -9.50 -18.26
C VAL A 337 8.69 -10.27 -17.81
N GLY A 338 7.54 -9.91 -18.35
CA GLY A 338 6.22 -10.45 -18.00
C GLY A 338 5.54 -9.75 -16.81
N SER A 339 6.19 -8.78 -16.15
CA SER A 339 5.54 -7.96 -15.15
C SER A 339 4.86 -6.73 -15.78
N CYS A 340 3.95 -6.14 -15.02
CA CYS A 340 3.33 -4.87 -15.38
C CYS A 340 4.39 -3.78 -15.51
N ALA A 341 4.28 -2.94 -16.54
CA ALA A 341 5.15 -1.80 -16.75
C ALA A 341 4.76 -0.64 -15.82
N ASP A 342 4.96 -0.88 -14.53
CA ASP A 342 4.93 0.11 -13.45
C ASP A 342 6.38 0.45 -13.12
N ILE A 343 6.88 1.58 -13.61
CA ILE A 343 8.31 1.91 -13.56
C ILE A 343 8.51 3.33 -13.03
N LEU A 344 9.42 3.47 -12.09
CA LEU A 344 9.96 4.74 -11.64
C LEU A 344 11.33 4.95 -12.23
N LEU A 345 11.59 6.14 -12.75
CA LEU A 345 12.95 6.60 -13.04
C LEU A 345 13.39 7.57 -11.96
N LEU A 346 14.56 7.31 -11.38
CA LEU A 346 15.09 8.09 -10.28
C LEU A 346 16.50 8.57 -10.58
N SER A 347 16.80 9.78 -10.13
CA SER A 347 18.16 10.30 -10.12
C SER A 347 19.04 9.53 -9.13
N ASP A 348 20.38 9.73 -9.20
CA ASP A 348 21.32 9.16 -8.23
C ASP A 348 21.08 9.65 -6.78
N ALA A 349 20.38 10.78 -6.63
CA ALA A 349 19.93 11.30 -5.33
C ALA A 349 18.55 10.76 -4.90
N LEU A 350 18.01 9.78 -5.63
CA LEU A 350 16.69 9.17 -5.45
C LEU A 350 15.51 10.10 -5.70
N ALA A 351 15.68 11.27 -6.32
CA ALA A 351 14.54 12.07 -6.72
C ALA A 351 13.78 11.37 -7.86
N ILE A 352 12.47 11.26 -7.74
CA ILE A 352 11.59 10.71 -8.77
C ILE A 352 11.56 11.70 -9.94
N ASP A 353 11.93 11.24 -11.12
CA ASP A 353 11.92 12.01 -12.36
C ASP A 353 10.69 11.68 -13.21
N THR A 354 10.50 10.40 -13.49
CA THR A 354 9.45 9.90 -14.37
C THR A 354 8.70 8.74 -13.72
N VAL A 355 7.40 8.71 -13.91
CA VAL A 355 6.52 7.63 -13.47
C VAL A 355 5.79 7.05 -14.67
N ILE A 356 5.95 5.76 -14.90
CA ILE A 356 5.19 4.99 -15.88
C ILE A 356 4.27 4.06 -15.10
N ALA A 357 2.96 4.16 -15.33
CA ALA A 357 1.97 3.30 -14.71
C ALA A 357 1.18 2.54 -15.76
N ASN A 358 1.10 1.20 -15.62
CA ASN A 358 0.43 0.33 -16.59
C ASN A 358 0.90 0.57 -18.05
N GLY A 359 2.19 0.90 -18.23
CA GLY A 359 2.77 1.12 -19.55
C GLY A 359 2.39 2.44 -20.21
N LYS A 360 2.06 3.48 -19.42
CA LYS A 360 1.70 4.82 -19.92
C LYS A 360 2.42 5.90 -19.12
#